data_f4fe9c5083a58549531090de2c6f1d21
#
_entry.id   f4fe9c5083a58549531090de2c6f1d21
#
_cell.length_a   1.000
_cell.length_b   1.000
_cell.length_c   1.000
_cell.angle_alpha   90.00
_cell.angle_beta   90.00
_cell.angle_gamma   90.00
#
_symmetry.space_group_name_H-M   'P 1'
#
loop_
_entity.id
_entity.type
_entity.pdbx_description
1 polymer ?
#
loop_
_entity_poly.entity_id
_entity_poly.type
_entity_poly.pdbx_seq_one_letter_code
_entity_poly.pdbx_strand_id
1 'polypeptide(L)'
;SRGLGDVYKRQPLDQCDVVFFATPHGVAMSMAEELTSKGIKVIDLAADFRLKDKEVFKKWYKMDHKCPEILAKAVYGQPESMRDEMKNADVLGMAGCYPTTIELGLMPLLKLHKEVGDIVNLDVSIIADSKSGISGAGRKADISLNCAEFSDNFKAYGVAGHRHEPEMVQQLSLFAGETVPLTFIPHLLPNIRGIFSTIYVRLKERGMGIDYQALYEKAYAEEPFVDVLPEGSQPETRMVRGSNMVRIALYRKEPDLLVILVVEDNLVKGSAGQAVQAMNLVMGLPETEGLEQIALVP
;
A
#
# COMPACT_ATOMS: atom_id res chain seq x y z
N SER A 1 29.71 5.01 11.23
CA SER A 1 28.92 5.08 9.99
C SER A 1 28.70 6.49 9.43
N ARG A 2 29.33 7.58 9.99
CA ARG A 2 29.24 8.93 9.41
C ARG A 2 29.91 9.04 8.03
N GLY A 3 30.90 8.22 7.71
CA GLY A 3 31.66 8.29 6.46
C GLY A 3 30.88 7.83 5.22
N LEU A 4 30.03 6.79 5.31
CA LEU A 4 29.25 6.29 4.19
C LEU A 4 28.11 7.25 3.81
N GLY A 5 27.46 7.88 4.79
CA GLY A 5 26.39 8.85 4.52
C GLY A 5 26.87 10.09 3.77
N ASP A 6 28.12 10.53 3.97
CA ASP A 6 28.65 11.69 3.26
C ASP A 6 29.14 11.37 1.86
N VAL A 7 29.54 10.13 1.57
CA VAL A 7 29.88 9.68 0.21
C VAL A 7 28.64 9.68 -0.68
N TYR A 8 27.51 9.16 -0.18
CA TYR A 8 26.24 9.12 -0.94
C TYR A 8 25.60 10.50 -1.14
N LYS A 9 25.79 11.44 -0.21
CA LYS A 9 25.32 12.83 -0.35
C LYS A 9 26.03 13.64 -1.45
N ARG A 10 27.14 13.14 -1.98
CA ARG A 10 27.95 13.81 -3.00
C ARG A 10 27.78 13.22 -4.41
N GLN A 11 26.95 12.19 -4.56
CA GLN A 11 26.68 11.67 -5.91
C GLN A 11 25.82 12.68 -6.66
N PRO A 12 26.20 13.05 -7.89
CA PRO A 12 25.42 13.96 -8.70
C PRO A 12 24.12 13.28 -9.14
N LEU A 13 22.98 13.74 -8.60
CA LEU A 13 21.65 13.20 -8.93
C LEU A 13 21.26 13.48 -10.38
N ASP A 14 21.88 14.47 -11.01
CA ASP A 14 21.70 14.86 -12.40
C ASP A 14 22.23 13.83 -13.43
N GLN A 15 22.90 12.79 -12.97
CA GLN A 15 23.34 11.65 -13.79
C GLN A 15 22.44 10.41 -13.65
N CYS A 16 21.30 10.54 -12.95
CA CYS A 16 20.36 9.46 -12.75
C CYS A 16 19.13 9.64 -13.64
N ASP A 17 18.53 8.55 -14.10
CA ASP A 17 17.24 8.55 -14.80
C ASP A 17 16.07 8.53 -13.82
N VAL A 18 16.28 7.92 -12.63
CA VAL A 18 15.30 7.79 -11.57
C VAL A 18 15.93 7.95 -10.18
N VAL A 19 15.20 8.60 -9.27
CA VAL A 19 15.62 8.77 -7.87
C VAL A 19 14.53 8.24 -6.94
N PHE A 20 14.92 7.35 -6.03
CA PHE A 20 14.06 6.84 -4.96
C PHE A 20 14.26 7.63 -3.67
N PHE A 21 13.17 8.07 -3.07
CA PHE A 21 13.19 8.74 -1.79
C PHE A 21 12.68 7.81 -0.68
N ALA A 22 13.59 7.15 0.02
CA ALA A 22 13.33 6.43 1.27
C ALA A 22 13.76 7.28 2.48
N THR A 23 13.34 8.52 2.50
CA THR A 23 13.77 9.61 3.39
C THR A 23 12.66 10.00 4.38
N PRO A 24 12.95 10.80 5.40
CA PRO A 24 11.89 11.46 6.17
C PRO A 24 10.96 12.30 5.29
N HIS A 25 9.71 12.49 5.74
CA HIS A 25 8.75 13.36 5.05
C HIS A 25 9.29 14.78 4.84
N GLY A 26 8.94 15.38 3.73
CA GLY A 26 9.36 16.72 3.35
C GLY A 26 10.64 16.80 2.53
N VAL A 27 11.36 15.70 2.36
CA VAL A 27 12.61 15.68 1.56
C VAL A 27 12.29 15.53 0.09
N ALA A 28 11.46 14.55 -0.31
CA ALA A 28 11.09 14.33 -1.70
C ALA A 28 10.43 15.59 -2.30
N MET A 29 9.44 16.18 -1.62
CA MET A 29 8.77 17.40 -2.11
C MET A 29 9.67 18.64 -2.17
N SER A 30 10.83 18.63 -1.48
CA SER A 30 11.79 19.75 -1.56
C SER A 30 12.72 19.66 -2.74
N MET A 31 12.80 18.50 -3.41
CA MET A 31 13.72 18.22 -4.52
C MET A 31 13.00 17.88 -5.83
N ALA A 32 11.72 17.55 -5.75
CA ALA A 32 10.94 17.02 -6.88
C ALA A 32 10.92 18.00 -8.08
N GLU A 33 10.77 19.31 -7.82
CA GLU A 33 10.75 20.32 -8.90
C GLU A 33 12.08 20.38 -9.65
N GLU A 34 13.21 20.40 -8.94
CA GLU A 34 14.53 20.39 -9.56
C GLU A 34 14.77 19.11 -10.37
N LEU A 35 14.44 17.94 -9.81
CA LEU A 35 14.67 16.65 -10.48
C LEU A 35 13.80 16.50 -11.73
N THR A 36 12.51 16.78 -11.62
CA THR A 36 11.58 16.66 -12.76
C THR A 36 11.88 17.67 -13.87
N SER A 37 12.39 18.87 -13.54
CA SER A 37 12.83 19.84 -14.55
C SER A 37 14.02 19.35 -15.38
N LYS A 38 14.79 18.40 -14.86
CA LYS A 38 15.91 17.71 -15.54
C LYS A 38 15.48 16.40 -16.23
N GLY A 39 14.18 16.08 -16.23
CA GLY A 39 13.65 14.83 -16.78
C GLY A 39 13.87 13.59 -15.92
N ILE A 40 14.28 13.76 -14.67
CA ILE A 40 14.55 12.66 -13.73
C ILE A 40 13.24 12.24 -13.07
N LYS A 41 12.93 10.94 -13.12
CA LYS A 41 11.76 10.38 -12.47
C LYS A 41 11.94 10.31 -10.95
N VAL A 42 10.88 10.62 -10.21
CA VAL A 42 10.88 10.63 -8.74
C VAL A 42 9.95 9.55 -8.23
N ILE A 43 10.47 8.62 -7.41
CA ILE A 43 9.70 7.57 -6.74
C ILE A 43 9.80 7.80 -5.23
N ASP A 44 8.72 8.30 -4.63
CA ASP A 44 8.65 8.64 -3.22
C ASP A 44 8.03 7.51 -2.39
N LEU A 45 8.87 6.84 -1.58
CA LEU A 45 8.42 5.85 -0.60
C LEU A 45 7.99 6.48 0.73
N ALA A 46 8.24 7.79 0.92
CA ALA A 46 7.70 8.53 2.06
C ALA A 46 6.20 8.78 1.85
N ALA A 47 5.69 9.95 2.14
CA ALA A 47 4.27 10.20 1.98
C ALA A 47 3.98 11.55 1.32
N ASP A 48 5.01 12.18 0.77
CA ASP A 48 4.92 13.55 0.28
C ASP A 48 3.94 13.67 -0.90
N PHE A 49 3.79 12.58 -1.70
CA PHE A 49 2.98 12.59 -2.92
C PHE A 49 1.79 11.61 -2.92
N ARG A 50 1.43 11.03 -1.75
CA ARG A 50 0.31 10.07 -1.64
C ARG A 50 -1.05 10.74 -1.63
N LEU A 51 -1.19 11.81 -0.85
CA LEU A 51 -2.46 12.50 -0.64
C LEU A 51 -2.60 13.65 -1.63
N LYS A 52 -3.69 13.66 -2.39
CA LYS A 52 -3.96 14.72 -3.38
C LYS A 52 -4.38 16.04 -2.73
N ASP A 53 -5.07 15.97 -1.60
CA ASP A 53 -5.50 17.14 -0.85
C ASP A 53 -4.38 17.62 0.10
N LYS A 54 -3.84 18.81 -0.18
CA LYS A 54 -2.78 19.43 0.64
C LYS A 54 -3.23 19.77 2.06
N GLU A 55 -4.51 20.03 2.29
CA GLU A 55 -5.03 20.32 3.63
C GLU A 55 -5.14 19.03 4.45
N VAL A 56 -5.53 17.92 3.82
CA VAL A 56 -5.47 16.58 4.43
C VAL A 56 -4.01 16.22 4.73
N PHE A 57 -3.09 16.45 3.79
CA PHE A 57 -1.66 16.24 4.03
C PHE A 57 -1.18 17.06 5.24
N LYS A 58 -1.47 18.38 5.28
CA LYS A 58 -1.10 19.25 6.38
C LYS A 58 -1.68 18.77 7.73
N LYS A 59 -2.94 18.35 7.73
CA LYS A 59 -3.61 17.83 8.94
C LYS A 59 -2.86 16.61 9.51
N TRP A 60 -2.42 15.67 8.67
CA TRP A 60 -1.85 14.39 9.09
C TRP A 60 -0.33 14.43 9.28
N TYR A 61 0.39 15.18 8.45
CA TYR A 61 1.86 15.27 8.50
C TYR A 61 2.38 16.51 9.23
N LYS A 62 1.50 17.46 9.61
CA LYS A 62 1.82 18.67 10.39
C LYS A 62 2.83 19.59 9.70
N MET A 63 2.80 19.60 8.37
CA MET A 63 3.64 20.48 7.54
C MET A 63 2.90 20.91 6.28
N ASP A 64 3.25 22.06 5.72
CA ASP A 64 2.73 22.51 4.44
C ASP A 64 3.43 21.79 3.30
N HIS A 65 2.68 21.45 2.24
CA HIS A 65 3.27 20.85 1.04
C HIS A 65 4.03 21.90 0.23
N LYS A 66 5.31 21.62 -0.10
CA LYS A 66 6.22 22.61 -0.71
C LYS A 66 6.06 22.77 -2.22
N CYS A 67 5.52 21.77 -2.91
CA CYS A 67 5.32 21.78 -4.37
C CYS A 67 3.91 21.28 -4.77
N PRO A 68 2.85 22.06 -4.49
CA PRO A 68 1.47 21.67 -4.74
C PRO A 68 1.16 21.43 -6.22
N GLU A 69 1.86 22.10 -7.14
CA GLU A 69 1.68 21.92 -8.58
C GLU A 69 2.18 20.54 -9.04
N ILE A 70 3.27 20.04 -8.47
CA ILE A 70 3.78 18.69 -8.72
C ILE A 70 2.86 17.67 -8.05
N LEU A 71 2.40 17.93 -6.82
CA LEU A 71 1.46 17.07 -6.12
C LEU A 71 0.18 16.81 -6.94
N ALA A 72 -0.34 17.83 -7.60
CA ALA A 72 -1.52 17.70 -8.47
C ALA A 72 -1.29 16.70 -9.62
N LYS A 73 -0.09 16.65 -10.17
CA LYS A 73 0.31 15.80 -11.30
C LYS A 73 0.89 14.43 -10.87
N ALA A 74 1.37 14.32 -9.62
CA ALA A 74 1.93 13.08 -9.11
C ALA A 74 0.92 11.93 -9.23
N VAL A 75 1.35 10.72 -9.48
CA VAL A 75 0.49 9.54 -9.58
C VAL A 75 0.65 8.70 -8.32
N TYR A 76 -0.43 8.11 -7.86
CA TYR A 76 -0.40 7.18 -6.74
C TYR A 76 0.25 5.86 -7.17
N GLY A 77 1.24 5.42 -6.41
CA GLY A 77 2.13 4.34 -6.79
C GLY A 77 1.63 2.96 -6.37
N GLN A 78 0.49 2.53 -6.92
CA GLN A 78 -0.01 1.16 -6.81
C GLN A 78 -0.27 0.61 -8.22
N PRO A 79 0.62 -0.25 -8.76
CA PRO A 79 0.55 -0.72 -10.14
C PRO A 79 -0.80 -1.32 -10.55
N GLU A 80 -1.39 -2.15 -9.72
CA GLU A 80 -2.64 -2.86 -9.99
C GLU A 80 -3.86 -1.93 -10.17
N SER A 81 -3.76 -0.70 -9.67
CA SER A 81 -4.84 0.29 -9.78
C SER A 81 -4.55 1.44 -10.74
N MET A 82 -3.26 1.77 -10.97
CA MET A 82 -2.82 3.02 -11.64
C MET A 82 -1.74 2.77 -12.71
N ARG A 83 -1.67 1.54 -13.26
CA ARG A 83 -0.58 1.12 -14.19
C ARG A 83 -0.42 2.06 -15.38
N ASP A 84 -1.50 2.44 -16.03
CA ASP A 84 -1.41 3.25 -17.24
C ASP A 84 -1.02 4.70 -16.96
N GLU A 85 -1.51 5.26 -15.87
CA GLU A 85 -1.12 6.58 -15.40
C GLU A 85 0.35 6.61 -14.98
N MET A 86 0.82 5.55 -14.33
CA MET A 86 2.21 5.44 -13.85
C MET A 86 3.22 5.44 -15.01
N LYS A 87 2.92 4.80 -16.14
CA LYS A 87 3.82 4.76 -17.31
C LYS A 87 4.25 6.14 -17.80
N ASN A 88 3.41 7.14 -17.59
CA ASN A 88 3.65 8.53 -18.06
C ASN A 88 3.97 9.51 -16.91
N ALA A 89 4.10 9.02 -15.68
CA ALA A 89 4.32 9.86 -14.52
C ALA A 89 5.77 10.35 -14.42
N ASP A 90 5.95 11.57 -13.93
CA ASP A 90 7.26 12.09 -13.52
C ASP A 90 7.50 11.87 -12.02
N VAL A 91 6.43 11.85 -11.23
CA VAL A 91 6.48 11.66 -9.79
C VAL A 91 5.45 10.62 -9.35
N LEU A 92 5.92 9.61 -8.63
CA LEU A 92 5.09 8.59 -8.00
C LEU A 92 5.15 8.71 -6.48
N GLY A 93 3.98 8.79 -5.83
CA GLY A 93 3.83 8.62 -4.39
C GLY A 93 3.47 7.18 -4.08
N MET A 94 4.45 6.36 -3.66
CA MET A 94 4.25 4.92 -3.46
C MET A 94 3.26 4.64 -2.34
N ALA A 95 2.36 3.68 -2.57
CA ALA A 95 1.41 3.22 -1.56
C ALA A 95 2.10 2.78 -0.27
N GLY A 96 1.48 3.05 0.88
CA GLY A 96 1.95 2.53 2.16
C GLY A 96 1.69 1.03 2.28
N CYS A 97 2.40 0.36 3.19
CA CYS A 97 2.30 -1.10 3.33
C CYS A 97 0.88 -1.57 3.73
N TYR A 98 0.25 -0.94 4.72
CA TYR A 98 -1.14 -1.28 5.05
C TYR A 98 -2.14 -0.90 3.94
N PRO A 99 -2.05 0.30 3.33
CA PRO A 99 -2.84 0.65 2.15
C PRO A 99 -2.78 -0.41 1.06
N THR A 100 -1.61 -0.91 0.71
CA THR A 100 -1.45 -1.95 -0.31
C THR A 100 -2.33 -3.16 -0.05
N THR A 101 -2.33 -3.73 1.18
CA THR A 101 -3.17 -4.90 1.49
C THR A 101 -4.66 -4.58 1.49
N ILE A 102 -5.05 -3.42 2.01
CA ILE A 102 -6.46 -3.04 2.17
C ILE A 102 -7.07 -2.64 0.82
N GLU A 103 -6.32 -1.89 0.03
CA GLU A 103 -6.75 -1.45 -1.30
C GLU A 103 -6.87 -2.63 -2.26
N LEU A 104 -5.87 -3.51 -2.34
CA LEU A 104 -5.95 -4.73 -3.15
C LEU A 104 -7.04 -5.68 -2.65
N GLY A 105 -7.23 -5.78 -1.33
CA GLY A 105 -8.32 -6.55 -0.76
C GLY A 105 -9.71 -6.04 -1.13
N LEU A 106 -9.89 -4.74 -1.32
CA LEU A 106 -11.20 -4.12 -1.55
C LEU A 106 -11.45 -3.68 -3.01
N MET A 107 -10.40 -3.53 -3.82
CA MET A 107 -10.51 -2.94 -5.16
C MET A 107 -11.51 -3.65 -6.07
N PRO A 108 -11.53 -5.00 -6.25
CA PRO A 108 -12.50 -5.62 -7.14
C PRO A 108 -13.95 -5.42 -6.69
N LEU A 109 -14.18 -5.53 -5.38
CA LEU A 109 -15.50 -5.34 -4.77
C LEU A 109 -16.02 -3.92 -4.94
N LEU A 110 -15.18 -2.91 -4.67
CA LEU A 110 -15.57 -1.50 -4.74
C LEU A 110 -15.71 -1.02 -6.19
N LYS A 111 -14.88 -1.51 -7.11
CA LYS A 111 -15.08 -1.26 -8.55
C LYS A 111 -16.40 -1.83 -9.05
N LEU A 112 -16.76 -3.04 -8.62
CA LEU A 112 -18.07 -3.61 -8.94
C LEU A 112 -19.20 -2.79 -8.30
N HIS A 113 -19.04 -2.34 -7.05
CA HIS A 113 -20.01 -1.46 -6.39
C HIS A 113 -20.24 -0.17 -7.19
N LYS A 114 -19.16 0.47 -7.67
CA LYS A 114 -19.23 1.66 -8.52
C LYS A 114 -19.97 1.41 -9.83
N GLU A 115 -19.75 0.24 -10.43
CA GLU A 115 -20.31 -0.12 -11.74
C GLU A 115 -21.82 -0.42 -11.67
N VAL A 116 -22.24 -1.20 -10.68
CA VAL A 116 -23.61 -1.72 -10.64
C VAL A 116 -24.46 -1.19 -9.49
N GLY A 117 -23.86 -0.51 -8.51
CA GLY A 117 -24.53 0.03 -7.31
C GLY A 117 -24.97 -1.04 -6.30
N ASP A 118 -25.19 -0.60 -5.06
CA ASP A 118 -25.85 -1.38 -3.99
C ASP A 118 -25.25 -2.76 -3.67
N ILE A 119 -23.94 -2.93 -3.81
CA ILE A 119 -23.22 -4.17 -3.45
C ILE A 119 -22.75 -4.12 -1.99
N VAL A 120 -22.02 -3.07 -1.64
CA VAL A 120 -21.47 -2.86 -0.31
C VAL A 120 -22.40 -1.96 0.50
N ASN A 121 -22.61 -2.30 1.76
CA ASN A 121 -23.33 -1.42 2.69
C ASN A 121 -22.35 -0.36 3.23
N LEU A 122 -22.32 0.81 2.58
CA LEU A 122 -21.50 1.95 3.00
C LEU A 122 -22.15 2.83 4.08
N ASP A 123 -23.33 2.48 4.58
CA ASP A 123 -23.93 3.13 5.75
C ASP A 123 -23.22 2.72 7.05
N VAL A 124 -22.40 1.67 6.99
CA VAL A 124 -21.57 1.18 8.09
C VAL A 124 -20.10 1.12 7.65
N SER A 125 -19.19 1.32 8.59
CA SER A 125 -17.74 1.26 8.29
C SER A 125 -17.31 -0.14 7.84
N ILE A 126 -16.51 -0.19 6.78
CA ILE A 126 -15.65 -1.34 6.50
C ILE A 126 -14.62 -1.42 7.62
N ILE A 127 -14.44 -2.59 8.21
CA ILE A 127 -13.45 -2.79 9.27
C ILE A 127 -12.22 -3.47 8.69
N ALA A 128 -11.06 -2.83 8.83
CA ALA A 128 -9.76 -3.39 8.46
C ALA A 128 -8.91 -3.56 9.73
N ASP A 129 -8.85 -4.78 10.23
CA ASP A 129 -8.05 -5.17 11.38
C ASP A 129 -6.74 -5.82 10.90
N SER A 130 -5.65 -5.06 10.99
CA SER A 130 -4.39 -5.40 10.33
C SER A 130 -3.25 -5.61 11.34
N LYS A 131 -2.41 -6.60 11.07
CA LYS A 131 -1.29 -7.01 11.90
C LYS A 131 -0.01 -6.88 11.08
N SER A 132 1.01 -6.20 11.62
CA SER A 132 2.31 -6.01 10.98
C SER A 132 3.44 -6.52 11.86
N GLY A 133 4.44 -7.09 11.22
CA GLY A 133 5.73 -7.30 11.87
C GLY A 133 6.39 -5.96 12.25
N ILE A 134 7.30 -6.01 13.23
CA ILE A 134 7.96 -4.85 13.83
C ILE A 134 8.73 -3.97 12.83
N SER A 135 9.22 -4.55 11.73
CA SER A 135 9.92 -3.79 10.69
C SER A 135 9.06 -2.69 10.06
N GLY A 136 7.72 -2.80 10.16
CA GLY A 136 6.77 -1.77 9.73
C GLY A 136 6.84 -0.48 10.56
N ALA A 137 7.36 -0.53 11.79
CA ALA A 137 7.58 0.64 12.63
C ALA A 137 8.80 1.49 12.18
N GLY A 138 9.58 1.03 11.20
CA GLY A 138 10.75 1.72 10.68
C GLY A 138 12.00 1.53 11.53
N ARG A 139 13.02 2.39 11.29
CA ARG A 139 14.37 2.27 11.86
C ARG A 139 14.65 3.18 13.05
N LYS A 140 13.62 3.83 13.59
CA LYS A 140 13.77 4.69 14.76
C LYS A 140 14.22 3.87 15.99
N ALA A 141 15.25 4.30 16.65
CA ALA A 141 15.65 3.73 17.94
C ALA A 141 14.62 4.16 19.00
N ASP A 142 13.84 3.19 19.47
CA ASP A 142 12.80 3.40 20.48
C ASP A 142 12.82 2.20 21.43
N ILE A 143 12.72 2.44 22.73
CA ILE A 143 12.74 1.39 23.75
C ILE A 143 11.62 0.39 23.50
N SER A 144 10.43 0.85 23.16
CA SER A 144 9.26 -0.01 22.89
C SER A 144 9.40 -0.92 21.66
N LEU A 145 10.45 -0.73 20.87
CA LEU A 145 10.76 -1.50 19.66
C LEU A 145 12.01 -2.37 19.82
N ASN A 146 12.66 -2.36 20.99
CA ASN A 146 13.81 -3.23 21.23
C ASN A 146 13.34 -4.66 21.52
N CYS A 147 14.22 -5.63 21.31
CA CYS A 147 13.88 -7.05 21.40
C CYS A 147 13.30 -7.45 22.77
N ALA A 148 13.83 -6.90 23.88
CA ALA A 148 13.38 -7.25 25.22
C ALA A 148 11.95 -6.77 25.54
N GLU A 149 11.54 -5.64 24.96
CA GLU A 149 10.21 -5.07 25.16
C GLU A 149 9.17 -5.59 24.15
N PHE A 150 9.66 -6.03 23.00
CA PHE A 150 8.79 -6.40 21.88
C PHE A 150 8.57 -7.91 21.75
N SER A 151 9.54 -8.76 22.16
CA SER A 151 9.36 -10.20 22.15
C SER A 151 8.17 -10.58 23.02
N ASP A 152 7.35 -11.54 22.55
CA ASP A 152 6.15 -12.02 23.21
C ASP A 152 5.07 -10.93 23.46
N ASN A 153 5.18 -9.79 22.79
CA ASN A 153 4.24 -8.68 22.90
C ASN A 153 3.46 -8.45 21.61
N PHE A 154 2.15 -8.45 21.72
CA PHE A 154 1.20 -8.13 20.66
C PHE A 154 0.39 -6.91 21.08
N LYS A 155 0.47 -5.81 20.34
CA LYS A 155 -0.21 -4.57 20.74
C LYS A 155 -0.87 -3.83 19.57
N ALA A 156 -2.04 -3.23 19.82
CA ALA A 156 -2.60 -2.23 18.93
C ALA A 156 -1.83 -0.90 19.05
N TYR A 157 -1.80 -0.11 17.97
CA TYR A 157 -1.25 1.23 17.96
C TYR A 157 -2.01 2.12 16.99
N GLY A 158 -1.91 3.44 17.12
CA GLY A 158 -2.56 4.37 16.18
C GLY A 158 -4.09 4.23 16.10
N VAL A 159 -4.76 3.70 17.13
CA VAL A 159 -6.21 3.44 17.14
C VAL A 159 -7.03 4.73 17.02
N ALA A 160 -6.55 5.83 17.60
CA ALA A 160 -7.19 7.14 17.50
C ALA A 160 -6.96 7.83 16.14
N GLY A 161 -6.19 7.22 15.23
CA GLY A 161 -5.88 7.70 13.90
C GLY A 161 -4.48 7.30 13.47
N HIS A 162 -4.35 6.79 12.28
CA HIS A 162 -3.09 6.37 11.66
C HIS A 162 -2.86 7.13 10.35
N ARG A 163 -1.62 7.49 10.04
CA ARG A 163 -1.27 8.29 8.85
C ARG A 163 -1.62 7.63 7.51
N HIS A 164 -1.79 6.31 7.48
CA HIS A 164 -2.27 5.59 6.29
C HIS A 164 -3.80 5.65 6.10
N GLU A 165 -4.56 6.05 7.11
CA GLU A 165 -6.03 6.08 7.03
C GLU A 165 -6.56 7.02 5.94
N PRO A 166 -6.11 8.30 5.85
CA PRO A 166 -6.58 9.19 4.79
C PRO A 166 -6.17 8.73 3.39
N GLU A 167 -5.03 8.06 3.26
CA GLU A 167 -4.56 7.44 2.02
C GLU A 167 -5.52 6.33 1.57
N MET A 168 -5.86 5.40 2.46
CA MET A 168 -6.82 4.33 2.19
C MET A 168 -8.20 4.88 1.84
N VAL A 169 -8.73 5.81 2.63
CA VAL A 169 -10.05 6.40 2.36
C VAL A 169 -10.07 7.11 1.01
N GLN A 170 -9.00 7.81 0.63
CA GLN A 170 -8.87 8.45 -0.69
C GLN A 170 -8.99 7.41 -1.82
N GLN A 171 -8.21 6.33 -1.77
CA GLN A 171 -8.18 5.34 -2.84
C GLN A 171 -9.46 4.49 -2.88
N LEU A 172 -9.94 4.04 -1.72
CA LEU A 172 -11.18 3.26 -1.64
C LEU A 172 -12.39 4.06 -2.15
N SER A 173 -12.45 5.36 -1.83
CA SER A 173 -13.52 6.23 -2.33
C SER A 173 -13.42 6.44 -3.84
N LEU A 174 -12.21 6.49 -4.41
CA LEU A 174 -12.01 6.52 -5.85
C LEU A 174 -12.52 5.23 -6.53
N PHE A 175 -12.27 4.07 -5.92
CA PHE A 175 -12.73 2.78 -6.43
C PHE A 175 -14.25 2.65 -6.33
N ALA A 176 -14.86 3.10 -5.23
CA ALA A 176 -16.30 3.03 -5.01
C ALA A 176 -17.09 4.09 -5.79
N GLY A 177 -16.45 5.21 -6.16
CA GLY A 177 -17.13 6.38 -6.75
C GLY A 177 -17.87 7.25 -5.72
N GLU A 178 -17.80 6.90 -4.44
CA GLU A 178 -18.38 7.62 -3.32
C GLU A 178 -17.53 7.42 -2.06
N THR A 179 -17.82 8.20 -1.00
CA THR A 179 -17.05 8.12 0.25
C THR A 179 -17.20 6.76 0.92
N VAL A 180 -16.08 6.10 1.18
CA VAL A 180 -16.02 4.81 1.88
C VAL A 180 -15.68 5.04 3.36
N PRO A 181 -16.59 4.74 4.29
CA PRO A 181 -16.28 4.77 5.71
C PRO A 181 -15.38 3.59 6.08
N LEU A 182 -14.24 3.87 6.71
CA LEU A 182 -13.25 2.88 7.09
C LEU A 182 -12.94 2.98 8.59
N THR A 183 -12.92 1.84 9.26
CA THR A 183 -12.37 1.69 10.61
C THR A 183 -11.10 0.86 10.49
N PHE A 184 -9.96 1.50 10.67
CA PHE A 184 -8.66 0.85 10.56
C PHE A 184 -8.01 0.67 11.93
N ILE A 185 -7.68 -0.57 12.29
CA ILE A 185 -7.02 -0.91 13.56
C ILE A 185 -5.71 -1.65 13.28
N PRO A 186 -4.57 -0.95 13.32
CA PRO A 186 -3.27 -1.59 13.15
C PRO A 186 -2.74 -2.18 14.46
N HIS A 187 -2.04 -3.32 14.31
CA HIS A 187 -1.35 -3.99 15.40
C HIS A 187 0.10 -4.28 15.02
N LEU A 188 0.98 -4.34 16.02
CA LEU A 188 2.34 -4.86 15.89
C LEU A 188 2.44 -6.24 16.54
N LEU A 189 3.03 -7.18 15.81
CA LEU A 189 3.31 -8.55 16.22
C LEU A 189 4.81 -8.72 16.52
N PRO A 190 5.20 -9.70 17.34
CA PRO A 190 6.61 -10.04 17.61
C PRO A 190 7.27 -10.78 16.43
N ASN A 191 6.82 -10.50 15.21
CA ASN A 191 7.41 -10.97 13.96
C ASN A 191 8.27 -9.86 13.36
N ILE A 192 9.30 -10.22 12.60
CA ILE A 192 10.13 -9.21 11.92
C ILE A 192 9.39 -8.63 10.72
N ARG A 193 8.80 -9.48 9.86
CA ARG A 193 8.20 -9.12 8.58
C ARG A 193 6.79 -9.67 8.41
N GLY A 194 6.07 -9.07 7.49
CA GLY A 194 4.77 -9.49 7.01
C GLY A 194 3.63 -8.63 7.54
N ILE A 195 2.65 -8.40 6.68
CA ILE A 195 1.34 -7.85 7.07
C ILE A 195 0.28 -8.91 6.82
N PHE A 196 -0.64 -9.01 7.76
CA PHE A 196 -1.87 -9.76 7.65
C PHE A 196 -3.05 -8.82 7.92
N SER A 197 -3.86 -8.55 6.90
CA SER A 197 -5.07 -7.76 7.02
C SER A 197 -6.31 -8.64 6.98
N THR A 198 -7.20 -8.50 7.97
CA THR A 198 -8.53 -9.09 7.99
C THR A 198 -9.53 -7.97 7.77
N ILE A 199 -10.27 -8.03 6.67
CA ILE A 199 -11.19 -6.98 6.27
C ILE A 199 -12.61 -7.55 6.33
N TYR A 200 -13.50 -6.84 7.04
CA TYR A 200 -14.89 -7.23 7.21
C TYR A 200 -15.78 -6.24 6.45
N VAL A 201 -16.57 -6.77 5.52
CA VAL A 201 -17.43 -5.95 4.66
C VAL A 201 -18.88 -6.42 4.80
N ARG A 202 -19.78 -5.51 5.18
CA ARG A 202 -21.22 -5.77 5.15
C ARG A 202 -21.73 -5.52 3.72
N LEU A 203 -22.52 -6.46 3.23
CA LEU A 203 -23.11 -6.44 1.90
C LEU A 203 -24.56 -6.02 1.96
N LYS A 204 -25.03 -5.32 0.93
CA LYS A 204 -26.46 -5.14 0.66
C LYS A 204 -27.03 -6.39 -0.03
N GLU A 205 -28.35 -6.50 -0.11
CA GLU A 205 -29.04 -7.68 -0.67
C GLU A 205 -28.50 -8.09 -2.04
N ARG A 206 -28.28 -7.13 -2.94
CA ARG A 206 -27.71 -7.36 -4.26
C ARG A 206 -26.31 -7.99 -4.21
N GLY A 207 -25.52 -7.64 -3.22
CA GLY A 207 -24.18 -8.20 -3.00
C GLY A 207 -24.19 -9.65 -2.52
N MET A 208 -25.29 -10.09 -1.90
CA MET A 208 -25.38 -11.45 -1.32
C MET A 208 -25.38 -12.56 -2.40
N GLY A 209 -25.78 -12.24 -3.65
CA GLY A 209 -25.86 -13.20 -4.75
C GLY A 209 -24.57 -13.33 -5.58
N ILE A 210 -23.51 -12.62 -5.26
CA ILE A 210 -22.29 -12.55 -6.07
C ILE A 210 -21.33 -13.67 -5.72
N ASP A 211 -20.74 -14.29 -6.72
CA ASP A 211 -19.58 -15.17 -6.61
C ASP A 211 -18.32 -14.31 -6.51
N TYR A 212 -17.88 -14.07 -5.28
CA TYR A 212 -16.71 -13.24 -5.01
C TYR A 212 -15.40 -13.94 -5.37
N GLN A 213 -15.34 -15.27 -5.32
CA GLN A 213 -14.16 -16.02 -5.74
C GLN A 213 -13.89 -15.76 -7.22
N ALA A 214 -14.89 -15.99 -8.06
CA ALA A 214 -14.78 -15.74 -9.50
C ALA A 214 -14.53 -14.25 -9.83
N LEU A 215 -15.12 -13.31 -9.08
CA LEU A 215 -14.88 -11.87 -9.25
C LEU A 215 -13.40 -11.52 -9.05
N TYR A 216 -12.80 -12.01 -7.97
CA TYR A 216 -11.41 -11.67 -7.64
C TYR A 216 -10.43 -12.41 -8.54
N GLU A 217 -10.65 -13.68 -8.84
CA GLU A 217 -9.85 -14.44 -9.80
C GLU A 217 -9.81 -13.75 -11.17
N LYS A 218 -10.96 -13.27 -11.65
CA LYS A 218 -11.04 -12.51 -12.90
C LYS A 218 -10.33 -11.17 -12.82
N ALA A 219 -10.50 -10.44 -11.70
CA ALA A 219 -9.92 -9.11 -11.53
C ALA A 219 -8.39 -9.14 -11.49
N TYR A 220 -7.80 -10.21 -10.97
CA TYR A 220 -6.36 -10.35 -10.78
C TYR A 220 -5.70 -11.37 -11.72
N ALA A 221 -6.42 -11.90 -12.72
CA ALA A 221 -5.91 -12.92 -13.64
C ALA A 221 -4.60 -12.53 -14.34
N GLU A 222 -4.44 -11.25 -14.68
CA GLU A 222 -3.27 -10.71 -15.38
C GLU A 222 -2.29 -9.97 -14.45
N GLU A 223 -2.53 -9.99 -13.13
CA GLU A 223 -1.69 -9.28 -12.16
C GLU A 223 -0.54 -10.17 -11.67
N PRO A 224 0.72 -9.88 -12.04
CA PRO A 224 1.84 -10.79 -11.82
C PRO A 224 2.17 -11.00 -10.34
N PHE A 225 1.73 -10.10 -9.46
CA PHE A 225 2.07 -10.11 -8.04
C PHE A 225 0.86 -10.24 -7.11
N VAL A 226 -0.32 -10.55 -7.64
CA VAL A 226 -1.53 -10.80 -6.83
C VAL A 226 -2.06 -12.20 -7.11
N ASP A 227 -2.11 -13.01 -6.07
CA ASP A 227 -2.56 -14.39 -6.11
C ASP A 227 -3.84 -14.55 -5.28
N VAL A 228 -4.94 -14.88 -5.93
CA VAL A 228 -6.21 -15.20 -5.28
C VAL A 228 -6.21 -16.68 -4.95
N LEU A 229 -6.14 -16.99 -3.67
CA LEU A 229 -6.06 -18.37 -3.21
C LEU A 229 -7.38 -19.13 -3.47
N PRO A 230 -7.32 -20.45 -3.73
CA PRO A 230 -8.52 -21.26 -3.86
C PRO A 230 -9.45 -21.14 -2.64
N GLU A 231 -10.74 -21.31 -2.88
CA GLU A 231 -11.75 -21.29 -1.83
C GLU A 231 -11.38 -22.21 -0.64
N GLY A 232 -11.54 -21.72 0.58
CA GLY A 232 -11.18 -22.45 1.81
C GLY A 232 -9.73 -22.35 2.23
N SER A 233 -8.86 -21.70 1.43
CA SER A 233 -7.45 -21.52 1.77
C SER A 233 -7.26 -20.51 2.90
N GLN A 234 -6.25 -20.75 3.73
CA GLN A 234 -5.88 -19.88 4.86
C GLN A 234 -4.49 -19.27 4.57
N PRO A 235 -4.41 -17.97 4.21
CA PRO A 235 -3.14 -17.35 3.92
C PRO A 235 -2.29 -17.17 5.18
N GLU A 236 -0.97 -17.28 5.02
CA GLU A 236 0.02 -17.07 6.06
C GLU A 236 1.09 -16.08 5.59
N THR A 237 1.60 -15.22 6.46
CA THR A 237 2.62 -14.23 6.11
C THR A 237 3.92 -14.86 5.58
N ARG A 238 4.26 -16.09 6.01
CA ARG A 238 5.43 -16.79 5.48
C ARG A 238 5.32 -17.15 4.00
N MET A 239 4.10 -17.29 3.47
CA MET A 239 3.86 -17.63 2.06
C MET A 239 4.31 -16.52 1.09
N VAL A 240 4.55 -15.30 1.59
CA VAL A 240 4.93 -14.13 0.79
C VAL A 240 6.24 -13.49 1.25
N ARG A 241 6.86 -14.02 2.32
CA ARG A 241 8.07 -13.44 2.92
C ARG A 241 9.22 -13.36 1.93
N GLY A 242 9.74 -12.16 1.72
CA GLY A 242 10.86 -11.88 0.81
C GLY A 242 10.46 -11.82 -0.68
N SER A 243 9.19 -11.99 -1.02
CA SER A 243 8.68 -11.89 -2.38
C SER A 243 7.82 -10.63 -2.58
N ASN A 244 7.60 -10.25 -3.84
CA ASN A 244 6.71 -9.16 -4.21
C ASN A 244 5.23 -9.60 -4.32
N MET A 245 4.90 -10.78 -3.82
CA MET A 245 3.55 -11.34 -3.89
C MET A 245 2.62 -10.81 -2.80
N VAL A 246 1.36 -10.61 -3.19
CA VAL A 246 0.19 -10.49 -2.30
C VAL A 246 -0.66 -11.73 -2.47
N ARG A 247 -1.20 -12.27 -1.38
CA ARG A 247 -2.17 -13.37 -1.43
C ARG A 247 -3.48 -12.97 -0.78
N ILE A 248 -4.58 -13.28 -1.44
CA ILE A 248 -5.94 -12.92 -1.03
C ILE A 248 -6.77 -14.21 -0.89
N ALA A 249 -7.51 -14.32 0.21
CA ALA A 249 -8.52 -15.36 0.38
C ALA A 249 -9.85 -14.74 0.83
N LEU A 250 -10.94 -15.35 0.41
CA LEU A 250 -12.30 -14.82 0.58
C LEU A 250 -13.17 -15.80 1.36
N TYR A 251 -13.96 -15.28 2.31
CA TYR A 251 -14.87 -16.09 3.11
C TYR A 251 -16.21 -15.39 3.27
N ARG A 252 -17.27 -16.04 2.88
CA ARG A 252 -18.61 -15.62 3.25
C ARG A 252 -18.97 -16.26 4.59
N LYS A 253 -18.99 -15.47 5.66
CA LYS A 253 -19.28 -15.97 7.02
C LYS A 253 -20.77 -15.94 7.36
N GLU A 254 -21.49 -14.96 6.82
CA GLU A 254 -22.94 -14.76 6.90
C GLU A 254 -23.44 -14.34 5.51
N PRO A 255 -24.73 -14.42 5.20
CA PRO A 255 -25.24 -14.00 3.89
C PRO A 255 -24.79 -12.58 3.50
N ASP A 256 -24.74 -11.66 4.47
CA ASP A 256 -24.36 -10.26 4.31
C ASP A 256 -22.93 -9.92 4.79
N LEU A 257 -22.12 -10.91 5.20
CA LEU A 257 -20.76 -10.68 5.69
C LEU A 257 -19.70 -11.38 4.85
N LEU A 258 -18.96 -10.58 4.08
CA LEU A 258 -17.75 -10.99 3.39
C LEU A 258 -16.53 -10.68 4.27
N VAL A 259 -15.66 -11.66 4.47
CA VAL A 259 -14.36 -11.52 5.12
C VAL A 259 -13.27 -11.73 4.08
N ILE A 260 -12.36 -10.77 3.97
CA ILE A 260 -11.25 -10.79 3.03
C ILE A 260 -9.96 -10.84 3.83
N LEU A 261 -9.13 -11.84 3.56
CA LEU A 261 -7.83 -12.03 4.19
C LEU A 261 -6.75 -11.69 3.17
N VAL A 262 -5.83 -10.79 3.54
CA VAL A 262 -4.75 -10.36 2.65
C VAL A 262 -3.42 -10.43 3.36
N VAL A 263 -2.41 -11.03 2.71
CA VAL A 263 -1.04 -11.09 3.24
C VAL A 263 -0.04 -10.55 2.23
N GLU A 264 0.97 -9.85 2.74
CA GLU A 264 2.13 -9.36 1.98
C GLU A 264 3.39 -9.30 2.82
N ASP A 265 4.55 -9.17 2.19
CA ASP A 265 5.77 -8.72 2.88
C ASP A 265 5.81 -7.19 2.89
N ASN A 266 5.70 -6.60 4.07
CA ASN A 266 5.65 -5.14 4.27
C ASN A 266 6.91 -4.40 3.81
N LEU A 267 8.05 -5.08 3.63
CA LEU A 267 9.31 -4.50 3.15
C LEU A 267 9.52 -4.72 1.64
N VAL A 268 8.80 -5.65 1.03
CA VAL A 268 8.89 -5.92 -0.41
C VAL A 268 7.67 -5.33 -1.10
N LYS A 269 6.55 -6.04 -1.22
CA LYS A 269 5.35 -5.51 -1.88
C LYS A 269 4.78 -4.28 -1.15
N GLY A 270 4.85 -4.26 0.17
CA GLY A 270 4.43 -3.08 0.96
C GLY A 270 5.39 -1.89 0.89
N SER A 271 6.54 -1.99 0.20
CA SER A 271 7.54 -0.91 0.15
C SER A 271 8.46 -1.00 -1.08
N ALA A 272 9.68 -1.53 -0.89
CA ALA A 272 10.75 -1.46 -1.88
C ALA A 272 10.44 -2.25 -3.17
N GLY A 273 9.82 -3.41 -3.06
CA GLY A 273 9.48 -4.23 -4.23
C GLY A 273 8.43 -3.54 -5.11
N GLN A 274 7.39 -2.97 -4.51
CA GLN A 274 6.41 -2.17 -5.25
C GLN A 274 7.05 -0.94 -5.91
N ALA A 275 8.02 -0.31 -5.25
CA ALA A 275 8.75 0.82 -5.83
C ALA A 275 9.61 0.40 -7.03
N VAL A 276 10.24 -0.79 -7.01
CA VAL A 276 10.94 -1.36 -8.17
C VAL A 276 9.96 -1.72 -9.28
N GLN A 277 8.82 -2.33 -8.97
CA GLN A 277 7.73 -2.61 -9.92
C GLN A 277 7.26 -1.31 -10.61
N ALA A 278 7.09 -0.24 -9.85
CA ALA A 278 6.75 1.08 -10.35
C ALA A 278 7.85 1.67 -11.23
N MET A 279 9.12 1.53 -10.84
CA MET A 279 10.26 1.95 -11.67
C MET A 279 10.24 1.23 -13.02
N ASN A 280 10.03 -0.08 -13.02
CA ASN A 280 9.97 -0.86 -14.26
C ASN A 280 8.91 -0.29 -15.22
N LEU A 281 7.73 0.06 -14.71
CA LEU A 281 6.65 0.66 -15.50
C LEU A 281 7.04 2.02 -16.10
N VAL A 282 7.56 2.95 -15.28
CA VAL A 282 7.91 4.31 -15.77
C VAL A 282 9.12 4.32 -16.67
N MET A 283 10.00 3.33 -16.56
CA MET A 283 11.18 3.17 -17.40
C MET A 283 10.93 2.29 -18.65
N GLY A 284 9.70 1.75 -18.82
CA GLY A 284 9.36 0.89 -19.95
C GLY A 284 10.06 -0.47 -19.92
N LEU A 285 10.45 -0.95 -18.74
CA LEU A 285 11.01 -2.28 -18.52
C LEU A 285 9.89 -3.32 -18.30
N PRO A 286 10.19 -4.62 -18.42
CA PRO A 286 9.24 -5.66 -17.99
C PRO A 286 8.86 -5.46 -16.53
N GLU A 287 7.57 -5.43 -16.22
CA GLU A 287 7.06 -5.09 -14.88
C GLU A 287 7.63 -5.99 -13.78
N THR A 288 7.91 -7.25 -14.09
CA THR A 288 8.42 -8.24 -13.15
C THR A 288 9.94 -8.26 -13.00
N GLU A 289 10.66 -7.45 -13.78
CA GLU A 289 12.13 -7.49 -13.83
C GLU A 289 12.74 -7.30 -12.43
N GLY A 290 13.56 -8.29 -12.00
CA GLY A 290 14.22 -8.27 -10.69
C GLY A 290 13.31 -8.55 -9.49
N LEU A 291 12.03 -8.96 -9.69
CA LEU A 291 11.03 -9.17 -8.65
C LEU A 291 10.47 -10.61 -8.58
N GLU A 292 11.04 -11.53 -9.35
CA GLU A 292 10.54 -12.91 -9.47
C GLU A 292 11.03 -13.84 -8.33
N GLN A 293 11.48 -13.28 -7.21
CA GLN A 293 11.91 -14.07 -6.07
C GLN A 293 10.71 -14.81 -5.47
N ILE A 294 10.89 -16.12 -5.29
CA ILE A 294 9.93 -16.94 -4.54
C ILE A 294 10.03 -16.68 -3.05
N ALA A 295 8.91 -16.84 -2.34
CA ALA A 295 8.89 -16.66 -0.90
C ALA A 295 9.86 -17.61 -0.18
N LEU A 296 10.53 -17.08 0.84
CA LEU A 296 11.44 -17.86 1.69
C LEU A 296 10.61 -18.67 2.71
N VAL A 297 10.30 -19.91 2.36
CA VAL A 297 9.63 -20.90 3.22
C VAL A 297 10.64 -21.99 3.54
N PRO A 298 10.78 -22.42 4.76
CA PRO A 298 10.02 -22.26 5.98
C PRO A 298 10.18 -20.94 6.61
#